data_df2b4095396348734d877669eee7d400
#
_entry.id   df2b4095396348734d877669eee7d400
#
_cell.length_a   1.000
_cell.length_b   1.000
_cell.length_c   1.000
_cell.angle_alpha   90.00
_cell.angle_beta   90.00
_cell.angle_gamma   90.00
#
_symmetry.space_group_name_H-M   'P 1'
#
loop_
_entity.id
_entity.type
_entity.pdbx_description
1 polymer ?
#
loop_
_entity_poly.entity_id
_entity_poly.type
_entity_poly.pdbx_seq_one_letter_code
_entity_poly.pdbx_strand_id
1 'polypeptide(L)'
;MTGTTDKTLWRGARLATLDGAQPWGWVERGALITEGEHIAWVGPEAELPAGLAPAIEHDLGGAVLTPGLIDSHTHLVYGGRRAREFELRLQGASYEEIARAGGGIRSTVAATRAADAASLQAQAQRRLDTLIGEGVTTVEVKSGYGLDLESEARCLRAARALQGAQLRTSYLGAHALPPEFQGRQDEYVDAVCAWMPQLQREGLIDAVDAFCEGIGFTPAQTRRVFEAARTLGLPVKLHAEQLSDQGGTQLACEFGALSCDHLEYLSPEGVQALAASGTVATLLPGAYYFLRETKLPPVAALREAGVPIAISTDHNPGTSPTLSLLLMLNMACTLFRLTPEEALRGVTQHAARALGLADRGRLAPGLRADFCVWDVEHPNELSYYFGRNPLRQRVWGGKLS
;
A
#
# COMPACT_ATOMS: atom_id res chain seq x y z
N MET A 1 35.10 0.29 18.59
CA MET A 1 35.02 -1.12 18.13
C MET A 1 34.14 -1.13 16.91
N THR A 2 34.73 -1.18 15.73
CA THR A 2 34.00 -1.37 14.47
C THR A 2 33.60 -2.84 14.43
N GLY A 3 32.37 -3.13 14.84
CA GLY A 3 31.80 -4.45 14.68
C GLY A 3 31.79 -4.77 13.20
N THR A 4 32.49 -5.81 12.80
CA THR A 4 32.31 -6.42 11.46
C THR A 4 30.88 -6.90 11.39
N THR A 5 30.04 -6.20 10.63
CA THR A 5 28.68 -6.67 10.32
C THR A 5 28.85 -7.96 9.51
N ASP A 6 28.28 -9.06 10.02
CA ASP A 6 28.38 -10.35 9.34
C ASP A 6 27.70 -10.28 7.98
N LYS A 7 28.44 -10.68 6.95
CA LYS A 7 27.91 -10.76 5.58
C LYS A 7 27.21 -12.09 5.40
N THR A 8 26.03 -12.05 4.78
CA THR A 8 25.30 -13.24 4.35
C THR A 8 25.28 -13.30 2.82
N LEU A 9 25.67 -14.44 2.27
CA LEU A 9 25.62 -14.73 0.84
C LEU A 9 24.36 -15.54 0.51
N TRP A 10 23.61 -15.07 -0.45
CA TRP A 10 22.48 -15.76 -1.06
C TRP A 10 22.85 -16.07 -2.51
N ARG A 11 23.05 -17.33 -2.88
CA ARG A 11 23.53 -17.74 -4.19
C ARG A 11 22.67 -18.80 -4.85
N GLY A 12 22.99 -19.13 -6.11
CA GLY A 12 22.24 -20.11 -6.88
C GLY A 12 20.80 -19.67 -7.15
N ALA A 13 20.55 -18.37 -7.28
CA ALA A 13 19.22 -17.79 -7.53
C ALA A 13 19.05 -17.32 -8.97
N ARG A 14 17.81 -17.24 -9.42
CA ARG A 14 17.39 -16.41 -10.55
C ARG A 14 16.90 -15.09 -9.98
N LEU A 15 17.51 -13.97 -10.37
CA LEU A 15 17.17 -12.68 -9.80
C LEU A 15 16.24 -11.90 -10.73
N ALA A 16 15.13 -11.41 -10.19
CA ALA A 16 14.35 -10.33 -10.76
C ALA A 16 14.64 -9.06 -9.96
N THR A 17 15.71 -8.38 -10.31
CA THR A 17 16.19 -7.22 -9.53
C THR A 17 15.28 -6.00 -9.64
N LEU A 18 14.50 -5.92 -10.71
CA LEU A 18 13.69 -4.76 -11.12
C LEU A 18 14.54 -3.49 -11.28
N ASP A 19 15.86 -3.63 -11.41
CA ASP A 19 16.81 -2.54 -11.61
C ASP A 19 17.39 -2.58 -13.03
N GLY A 20 17.75 -1.40 -13.57
CA GLY A 20 18.28 -1.27 -14.92
C GLY A 20 17.23 -1.33 -16.02
N ALA A 21 17.70 -1.36 -17.29
CA ALA A 21 16.87 -1.24 -18.49
C ALA A 21 16.36 -2.58 -19.05
N GLN A 22 16.92 -3.70 -18.58
CA GLN A 22 16.47 -5.02 -19.05
C GLN A 22 15.13 -5.39 -18.41
N PRO A 23 14.25 -6.13 -19.13
CA PRO A 23 13.03 -6.65 -18.55
C PRO A 23 13.32 -7.40 -17.24
N TRP A 24 12.56 -7.12 -16.20
CA TRP A 24 12.72 -7.66 -14.85
C TRP A 24 14.06 -7.32 -14.15
N GLY A 25 15.05 -6.72 -14.82
CA GLY A 25 16.45 -6.72 -14.35
C GLY A 25 16.96 -8.14 -14.16
N TRP A 26 16.65 -9.03 -15.11
CA TRP A 26 16.81 -10.48 -14.97
C TRP A 26 18.27 -10.94 -14.96
N VAL A 27 18.61 -11.81 -13.99
CA VAL A 27 19.91 -12.49 -13.90
C VAL A 27 19.67 -13.99 -13.70
N GLU A 28 19.98 -14.81 -14.71
CA GLU A 28 19.67 -16.26 -14.74
C GLU A 28 20.38 -17.06 -13.65
N ARG A 29 21.65 -16.74 -13.38
CA ARG A 29 22.46 -17.32 -12.30
C ARG A 29 23.05 -16.19 -11.49
N GLY A 30 22.35 -15.80 -10.46
CA GLY A 30 22.68 -14.64 -9.65
C GLY A 30 22.96 -14.98 -8.20
N ALA A 31 23.57 -14.00 -7.56
CA ALA A 31 23.79 -13.98 -6.12
C ALA A 31 23.56 -12.59 -5.55
N LEU A 32 23.32 -12.53 -4.25
CA LEU A 32 23.14 -11.30 -3.49
C LEU A 32 23.90 -11.42 -2.18
N ILE A 33 24.56 -10.33 -1.76
CA ILE A 33 25.25 -10.24 -0.47
C ILE A 33 24.52 -9.20 0.36
N THR A 34 24.13 -9.57 1.57
CA THR A 34 23.62 -8.63 2.57
C THR A 34 24.69 -8.34 3.62
N GLU A 35 24.75 -7.10 4.10
CA GLU A 35 25.56 -6.66 5.23
C GLU A 35 24.67 -5.85 6.18
N GLY A 36 24.34 -6.44 7.33
CA GLY A 36 23.28 -5.91 8.20
C GLY A 36 21.94 -5.82 7.47
N GLU A 37 21.32 -4.64 7.49
CA GLU A 37 20.00 -4.42 6.88
C GLU A 37 20.06 -4.01 5.39
N HIS A 38 21.24 -4.02 4.75
CA HIS A 38 21.41 -3.51 3.39
C HIS A 38 21.98 -4.56 2.44
N ILE A 39 21.67 -4.39 1.15
CA ILE A 39 22.29 -5.13 0.05
C ILE A 39 23.67 -4.52 -0.18
N ALA A 40 24.71 -5.32 0.05
CA ALA A 40 26.09 -4.89 -0.21
C ALA A 40 26.49 -5.11 -1.68
N TRP A 41 25.95 -6.18 -2.29
CA TRP A 41 26.21 -6.52 -3.69
C TRP A 41 25.08 -7.39 -4.27
N VAL A 42 24.81 -7.28 -5.56
CA VAL A 42 23.89 -8.13 -6.31
C VAL A 42 24.31 -8.19 -7.77
N GLY A 43 24.25 -9.37 -8.37
CA GLY A 43 24.62 -9.57 -9.78
C GLY A 43 24.83 -11.03 -10.17
N PRO A 44 25.45 -11.28 -11.33
CA PRO A 44 25.80 -12.64 -11.77
C PRO A 44 26.71 -13.33 -10.76
N GLU A 45 26.42 -14.57 -10.40
CA GLU A 45 27.23 -15.34 -9.43
C GLU A 45 28.70 -15.45 -9.83
N ALA A 46 28.99 -15.51 -11.15
CA ALA A 46 30.35 -15.54 -11.68
C ALA A 46 31.16 -14.26 -11.40
N GLU A 47 30.48 -13.17 -11.05
CA GLU A 47 31.09 -11.86 -10.75
C GLU A 47 31.19 -11.58 -9.26
N LEU A 48 30.97 -12.58 -8.40
CA LEU A 48 31.11 -12.43 -6.95
C LEU A 48 32.47 -11.83 -6.59
N PRO A 49 32.52 -10.85 -5.66
CA PRO A 49 33.76 -10.22 -5.24
C PRO A 49 34.79 -11.22 -4.74
N ALA A 50 36.02 -11.11 -5.24
CA ALA A 50 37.14 -11.95 -4.79
C ALA A 50 37.45 -11.73 -3.31
N GLY A 51 37.75 -12.79 -2.57
CA GLY A 51 38.06 -12.70 -1.13
C GLY A 51 36.84 -12.51 -0.23
N LEU A 52 35.63 -12.69 -0.75
CA LEU A 52 34.42 -12.73 0.06
C LEU A 52 34.54 -13.88 1.08
N ALA A 53 34.37 -13.56 2.36
CA ALA A 53 34.26 -14.52 3.46
C ALA A 53 32.92 -14.30 4.18
N PRO A 54 31.81 -14.85 3.68
CA PRO A 54 30.51 -14.69 4.33
C PRO A 54 30.46 -15.50 5.63
N ALA A 55 29.83 -14.94 6.65
CA ALA A 55 29.58 -15.67 7.90
C ALA A 55 28.48 -16.72 7.72
N ILE A 56 27.53 -16.45 6.81
CA ILE A 56 26.41 -17.33 6.49
C ILE A 56 26.26 -17.41 4.97
N GLU A 57 25.96 -18.62 4.48
CA GLU A 57 25.69 -18.87 3.06
C GLU A 57 24.39 -19.65 2.90
N HIS A 58 23.54 -19.19 1.98
CA HIS A 58 22.31 -19.85 1.56
C HIS A 58 22.39 -20.20 0.08
N ASP A 59 22.32 -21.49 -0.26
CA ASP A 59 22.10 -21.94 -1.62
C ASP A 59 20.60 -22.03 -1.90
N LEU A 60 20.12 -21.26 -2.85
CA LEU A 60 18.70 -21.12 -3.16
C LEU A 60 18.20 -22.14 -4.20
N GLY A 61 19.11 -22.95 -4.79
CA GLY A 61 18.76 -24.07 -5.66
C GLY A 61 17.99 -23.67 -6.92
N GLY A 62 18.25 -22.50 -7.49
CA GLY A 62 17.57 -22.01 -8.69
C GLY A 62 16.23 -21.30 -8.42
N ALA A 63 15.86 -21.06 -7.17
CA ALA A 63 14.65 -20.32 -6.83
C ALA A 63 14.70 -18.87 -7.35
N VAL A 64 13.53 -18.28 -7.60
CA VAL A 64 13.42 -16.87 -8.02
C VAL A 64 13.49 -15.96 -6.80
N LEU A 65 14.29 -14.90 -6.89
CA LEU A 65 14.44 -13.88 -5.88
C LEU A 65 13.94 -12.54 -6.43
N THR A 66 13.03 -11.87 -5.70
CA THR A 66 12.48 -10.56 -6.03
C THR A 66 12.66 -9.61 -4.87
N PRO A 67 12.53 -8.27 -5.05
CA PRO A 67 12.31 -7.37 -3.92
C PRO A 67 11.13 -7.83 -3.07
N GLY A 68 11.15 -7.50 -1.78
CA GLY A 68 10.03 -7.72 -0.88
C GLY A 68 8.79 -6.93 -1.31
N LEU A 69 7.61 -7.51 -1.16
CA LEU A 69 6.37 -6.89 -1.57
C LEU A 69 5.99 -5.74 -0.64
N ILE A 70 5.33 -4.74 -1.19
CA ILE A 70 4.89 -3.51 -0.51
C ILE A 70 3.41 -3.29 -0.79
N ASP A 71 2.62 -3.22 0.27
CA ASP A 71 1.20 -2.84 0.18
C ASP A 71 1.05 -1.37 0.56
N SER A 72 0.92 -0.51 -0.44
CA SER A 72 0.96 0.95 -0.28
C SER A 72 -0.40 1.60 -0.01
N HIS A 73 -1.44 0.80 0.22
CA HIS A 73 -2.77 1.30 0.54
C HIS A 73 -3.58 0.25 1.31
N THR A 74 -3.68 0.42 2.62
CA THR A 74 -4.53 -0.44 3.47
C THR A 74 -5.20 0.34 4.59
N HIS A 75 -6.29 -0.22 5.12
CA HIS A 75 -7.00 0.24 6.32
C HIS A 75 -7.02 -0.88 7.37
N LEU A 76 -5.84 -1.43 7.73
CA LEU A 76 -5.74 -2.63 8.58
C LEU A 76 -6.35 -2.46 9.97
N VAL A 77 -6.40 -1.22 10.51
CA VAL A 77 -6.87 -0.96 11.88
C VAL A 77 -8.33 -0.54 11.87
N TYR A 78 -9.20 -1.46 12.22
CA TYR A 78 -10.63 -1.23 12.43
C TYR A 78 -11.22 -2.29 13.36
N GLY A 79 -12.33 -1.93 14.04
CA GLY A 79 -13.17 -2.83 14.81
C GLY A 79 -14.34 -3.40 13.99
N GLY A 80 -14.87 -4.51 14.44
CA GLY A 80 -16.05 -5.13 13.84
C GLY A 80 -15.79 -5.96 12.59
N ARG A 81 -16.88 -6.39 11.95
CA ARG A 81 -16.91 -7.20 10.72
C ARG A 81 -18.12 -6.84 9.88
N ARG A 82 -17.99 -6.86 8.56
CA ARG A 82 -19.08 -6.54 7.63
C ARG A 82 -19.56 -7.73 6.79
N ALA A 83 -19.17 -8.96 7.16
CA ALA A 83 -19.56 -10.18 6.45
C ALA A 83 -21.09 -10.37 6.39
N ARG A 84 -21.83 -9.97 7.45
CA ARG A 84 -23.30 -10.00 7.44
C ARG A 84 -23.92 -9.02 6.45
N GLU A 85 -23.33 -7.83 6.31
CA GLU A 85 -23.80 -6.85 5.32
C GLU A 85 -23.58 -7.36 3.90
N PHE A 86 -22.45 -8.07 3.66
CA PHE A 86 -22.20 -8.73 2.39
C PHE A 86 -23.29 -9.79 2.08
N GLU A 87 -23.65 -10.62 3.05
CA GLU A 87 -24.74 -11.58 2.90
C GLU A 87 -26.08 -10.91 2.61
N LEU A 88 -26.45 -9.86 3.35
CA LEU A 88 -27.68 -9.11 3.12
C LEU A 88 -27.76 -8.50 1.70
N ARG A 89 -26.66 -7.96 1.20
CA ARG A 89 -26.59 -7.46 -0.21
C ARG A 89 -26.85 -8.57 -1.20
N LEU A 90 -26.32 -9.78 -0.99
CA LEU A 90 -26.56 -10.92 -1.87
C LEU A 90 -28.00 -11.42 -1.79
N GLN A 91 -28.67 -11.21 -0.65
CA GLN A 91 -30.09 -11.50 -0.47
C GLN A 91 -31.01 -10.42 -1.03
N GLY A 92 -30.46 -9.36 -1.64
CA GLY A 92 -31.20 -8.30 -2.32
C GLY A 92 -31.47 -7.05 -1.46
N ALA A 93 -30.92 -6.95 -0.24
CA ALA A 93 -31.02 -5.72 0.53
C ALA A 93 -30.30 -4.58 -0.18
N SER A 94 -30.99 -3.45 -0.32
CA SER A 94 -30.41 -2.25 -0.89
C SER A 94 -29.37 -1.62 0.04
N TYR A 95 -28.49 -0.80 -0.54
CA TYR A 95 -27.52 -0.01 0.26
C TYR A 95 -28.24 0.87 1.30
N GLU A 96 -29.40 1.42 0.91
CA GLU A 96 -30.19 2.31 1.78
C GLU A 96 -30.81 1.55 2.97
N GLU A 97 -31.32 0.34 2.76
CA GLU A 97 -31.82 -0.52 3.83
C GLU A 97 -30.72 -0.90 4.82
N ILE A 98 -29.55 -1.27 4.32
CA ILE A 98 -28.38 -1.57 5.15
C ILE A 98 -27.94 -0.34 5.93
N ALA A 99 -27.86 0.82 5.29
CA ALA A 99 -27.48 2.08 5.94
C ALA A 99 -28.48 2.52 7.04
N ARG A 100 -29.78 2.39 6.78
CA ARG A 100 -30.84 2.66 7.78
C ARG A 100 -30.76 1.71 8.99
N ALA A 101 -30.35 0.46 8.77
CA ALA A 101 -30.12 -0.50 9.84
C ALA A 101 -28.81 -0.26 10.61
N GLY A 102 -28.12 0.87 10.36
CA GLY A 102 -26.85 1.21 11.01
C GLY A 102 -25.61 0.57 10.40
N GLY A 103 -25.73 -0.01 9.21
CA GLY A 103 -24.61 -0.61 8.45
C GLY A 103 -23.76 0.43 7.70
N GLY A 104 -22.89 -0.08 6.84
CA GLY A 104 -21.97 0.76 6.07
C GLY A 104 -20.76 1.20 6.90
N ILE A 105 -20.14 2.32 6.51
CA ILE A 105 -18.99 2.88 7.22
C ILE A 105 -19.31 3.23 8.67
N ARG A 106 -20.58 3.60 8.95
CA ARG A 106 -21.04 3.94 10.32
C ARG A 106 -20.90 2.77 11.28
N SER A 107 -21.18 1.54 10.84
CA SER A 107 -21.02 0.35 11.69
C SER A 107 -19.54 0.10 12.02
N THR A 108 -18.65 0.30 11.05
CA THR A 108 -17.21 0.19 11.29
C THR A 108 -16.71 1.27 12.24
N VAL A 109 -17.13 2.53 12.07
CA VAL A 109 -16.78 3.63 12.97
C VAL A 109 -17.25 3.35 14.40
N ALA A 110 -18.50 2.96 14.57
CA ALA A 110 -19.05 2.64 15.90
C ALA A 110 -18.27 1.49 16.58
N ALA A 111 -17.99 0.41 15.84
CA ALA A 111 -17.23 -0.71 16.36
C ALA A 111 -15.75 -0.36 16.66
N THR A 112 -15.13 0.52 15.86
CA THR A 112 -13.77 0.98 16.07
C THR A 112 -13.66 1.88 17.29
N ARG A 113 -14.60 2.80 17.46
CA ARG A 113 -14.68 3.66 18.66
C ARG A 113 -14.91 2.88 19.95
N ALA A 114 -15.71 1.81 19.88
CA ALA A 114 -16.00 0.94 21.02
C ALA A 114 -14.86 0.00 21.39
N ALA A 115 -13.94 -0.28 20.46
CA ALA A 115 -12.83 -1.19 20.69
C ALA A 115 -11.67 -0.52 21.46
N ASP A 116 -11.09 -1.22 22.40
CA ASP A 116 -9.87 -0.79 23.08
C ASP A 116 -8.63 -0.94 22.19
N ALA A 117 -7.53 -0.30 22.58
CA ALA A 117 -6.29 -0.28 21.81
C ALA A 117 -5.70 -1.69 21.61
N ALA A 118 -5.75 -2.55 22.63
CA ALA A 118 -5.20 -3.90 22.59
C ALA A 118 -5.99 -4.78 21.59
N SER A 119 -7.32 -4.66 21.60
CA SER A 119 -8.18 -5.35 20.65
C SER A 119 -7.97 -4.90 19.22
N LEU A 120 -7.85 -3.58 18.97
CA LEU A 120 -7.54 -3.04 17.63
C LEU A 120 -6.19 -3.55 17.13
N GLN A 121 -5.15 -3.48 17.96
CA GLN A 121 -3.82 -3.98 17.62
C GLN A 121 -3.82 -5.47 17.30
N ALA A 122 -4.42 -6.30 18.18
CA ALA A 122 -4.46 -7.75 17.98
C ALA A 122 -5.22 -8.17 16.73
N GLN A 123 -6.30 -7.47 16.37
CA GLN A 123 -7.03 -7.71 15.13
C GLN A 123 -6.22 -7.30 13.90
N ALA A 124 -5.59 -6.13 13.94
CA ALA A 124 -4.77 -5.61 12.86
C ALA A 124 -3.50 -6.47 12.65
N GLN A 125 -2.88 -6.99 13.74
CA GLN A 125 -1.73 -7.88 13.65
C GLN A 125 -2.07 -9.15 12.88
N ARG A 126 -3.19 -9.81 13.17
CA ARG A 126 -3.61 -11.00 12.42
C ARG A 126 -3.81 -10.73 10.92
N ARG A 127 -4.28 -9.53 10.56
CA ARG A 127 -4.41 -9.11 9.15
C ARG A 127 -3.03 -8.90 8.53
N LEU A 128 -2.14 -8.22 9.25
CA LEU A 128 -0.76 -8.00 8.83
C LEU A 128 0.00 -9.34 8.68
N ASP A 129 -0.16 -10.27 9.61
CA ASP A 129 0.48 -11.59 9.56
C ASP A 129 0.08 -12.37 8.28
N THR A 130 -1.16 -12.19 7.80
CA THR A 130 -1.59 -12.78 6.53
C THR A 130 -0.85 -12.18 5.34
N LEU A 131 -0.67 -10.85 5.30
CA LEU A 131 0.11 -10.17 4.25
C LEU A 131 1.60 -10.55 4.32
N ILE A 132 2.17 -10.62 5.53
CA ILE A 132 3.55 -11.08 5.78
C ILE A 132 3.75 -12.50 5.22
N GLY A 133 2.78 -13.39 5.43
CA GLY A 133 2.79 -14.75 4.90
C GLY A 133 2.83 -14.83 3.36
N GLU A 134 2.53 -13.74 2.65
CA GLU A 134 2.66 -13.62 1.20
C GLU A 134 3.90 -12.82 0.74
N GLY A 135 4.83 -12.51 1.65
CA GLY A 135 6.08 -11.83 1.29
C GLY A 135 6.03 -10.31 1.42
N VAL A 136 5.00 -9.74 2.03
CA VAL A 136 4.92 -8.29 2.25
C VAL A 136 5.92 -7.88 3.33
N THR A 137 6.76 -6.89 3.02
CA THR A 137 7.82 -6.37 3.90
C THR A 137 7.56 -4.94 4.38
N THR A 138 6.70 -4.22 3.67
CA THR A 138 6.32 -2.83 3.99
C THR A 138 4.83 -2.65 3.76
N VAL A 139 4.15 -1.97 4.69
CA VAL A 139 2.69 -1.74 4.61
C VAL A 139 2.37 -0.31 5.00
N GLU A 140 1.50 0.33 4.24
CA GLU A 140 0.81 1.54 4.69
C GLU A 140 -0.45 1.17 5.47
N VAL A 141 -0.68 1.84 6.59
CA VAL A 141 -1.91 1.73 7.37
C VAL A 141 -2.54 3.12 7.49
N LYS A 142 -3.66 3.31 6.82
CA LYS A 142 -4.47 4.52 6.93
C LYS A 142 -5.39 4.43 8.15
N SER A 143 -5.57 5.53 8.88
CA SER A 143 -6.66 5.69 9.84
C SER A 143 -7.99 5.99 9.12
N GLY A 144 -8.95 6.65 9.75
CA GLY A 144 -10.19 7.10 9.11
C GLY A 144 -11.45 6.32 9.52
N TYR A 145 -11.34 5.47 10.54
CA TYR A 145 -12.49 4.84 11.18
C TYR A 145 -12.72 5.33 12.62
N GLY A 146 -11.89 6.24 13.12
CA GLY A 146 -12.10 6.92 14.38
C GLY A 146 -13.04 8.12 14.24
N LEU A 147 -12.71 9.01 13.30
CA LEU A 147 -13.41 10.24 12.95
C LEU A 147 -13.57 11.21 14.14
N ASP A 148 -12.76 11.06 15.15
CA ASP A 148 -12.48 12.01 16.24
C ASP A 148 -11.02 11.88 16.67
N LEU A 149 -10.47 12.90 17.34
CA LEU A 149 -9.03 12.95 17.67
C LEU A 149 -8.57 11.73 18.48
N GLU A 150 -9.32 11.36 19.51
CA GLU A 150 -8.91 10.28 20.42
C GLU A 150 -8.93 8.93 19.71
N SER A 151 -9.98 8.64 18.96
CA SER A 151 -10.14 7.38 18.23
C SER A 151 -9.17 7.26 17.06
N GLU A 152 -8.92 8.36 16.30
CA GLU A 152 -7.90 8.39 15.24
C GLU A 152 -6.50 8.15 15.82
N ALA A 153 -6.14 8.85 16.91
CA ALA A 153 -4.86 8.63 17.59
C ALA A 153 -4.72 7.19 18.10
N ARG A 154 -5.78 6.60 18.64
CA ARG A 154 -5.81 5.21 19.10
C ARG A 154 -5.58 4.23 17.94
N CYS A 155 -6.22 4.44 16.78
CA CYS A 155 -6.00 3.64 15.58
C CYS A 155 -4.55 3.76 15.08
N LEU A 156 -4.02 4.97 15.02
CA LEU A 156 -2.64 5.22 14.57
C LEU A 156 -1.60 4.62 15.53
N ARG A 157 -1.81 4.70 16.85
CA ARG A 157 -0.96 4.03 17.84
C ARG A 157 -1.01 2.51 17.70
N ALA A 158 -2.20 1.94 17.47
CA ALA A 158 -2.34 0.51 17.18
C ALA A 158 -1.59 0.12 15.90
N ALA A 159 -1.65 0.94 14.84
CA ALA A 159 -0.88 0.72 13.60
C ALA A 159 0.64 0.75 13.87
N ARG A 160 1.14 1.75 14.60
CA ARG A 160 2.58 1.85 14.95
C ARG A 160 3.08 0.70 15.81
N ALA A 161 2.22 0.05 16.57
CA ALA A 161 2.57 -1.07 17.45
C ALA A 161 2.62 -2.43 16.73
N LEU A 162 2.22 -2.50 15.45
CA LEU A 162 2.28 -3.73 14.65
C LEU A 162 3.73 -4.15 14.40
N GLN A 163 3.95 -5.46 14.29
CA GLN A 163 5.28 -6.05 14.19
C GLN A 163 5.43 -6.90 12.92
N GLY A 164 6.68 -7.09 12.48
CA GLY A 164 7.03 -8.00 11.40
C GLY A 164 7.10 -7.37 10.01
N ALA A 165 6.78 -6.08 9.85
CA ALA A 165 6.96 -5.32 8.62
C ALA A 165 7.30 -3.86 8.91
N GLN A 166 7.82 -3.14 7.91
CA GLN A 166 7.95 -1.69 7.99
C GLN A 166 6.56 -1.06 7.85
N LEU A 167 6.18 -0.25 8.84
CA LEU A 167 4.89 0.43 8.86
C LEU A 167 5.05 1.89 8.40
N ARG A 168 4.14 2.33 7.53
CA ARG A 168 3.89 3.73 7.22
C ARG A 168 2.46 4.06 7.60
N THR A 169 2.23 5.15 8.29
CA THR A 169 0.88 5.51 8.75
C THR A 169 0.41 6.79 8.10
N SER A 170 -0.81 6.75 7.56
CA SER A 170 -1.45 7.90 6.93
C SER A 170 -2.68 8.32 7.72
N TYR A 171 -2.76 9.61 8.05
CA TYR A 171 -3.93 10.18 8.71
C TYR A 171 -5.02 10.46 7.67
N LEU A 172 -6.12 9.73 7.77
CA LEU A 172 -7.30 9.87 6.91
C LEU A 172 -8.51 10.37 7.73
N GLY A 173 -8.36 11.47 8.47
CA GLY A 173 -9.47 12.08 9.20
C GLY A 173 -10.61 12.55 8.27
N ALA A 174 -10.27 13.01 7.08
CA ALA A 174 -11.22 13.37 6.04
C ALA A 174 -11.68 12.16 5.20
N HIS A 175 -12.18 11.10 5.87
CA HIS A 175 -12.68 9.88 5.23
C HIS A 175 -14.21 9.92 5.05
N ALA A 176 -14.92 10.25 6.11
CA ALA A 176 -16.37 10.36 6.11
C ALA A 176 -16.83 11.38 7.14
N LEU A 177 -18.05 11.91 6.99
CA LEU A 177 -18.64 12.82 7.98
C LEU A 177 -19.24 12.01 9.13
N PRO A 178 -18.75 12.18 10.37
CA PRO A 178 -19.33 11.49 11.52
C PRO A 178 -20.69 12.09 11.91
N PRO A 179 -21.56 11.32 12.58
CA PRO A 179 -22.93 11.76 12.89
C PRO A 179 -23.01 13.06 13.69
N GLU A 180 -22.08 13.29 14.60
CA GLU A 180 -21.99 14.49 15.44
C GLU A 180 -21.75 15.79 14.67
N PHE A 181 -21.26 15.69 13.42
CA PHE A 181 -21.04 16.82 12.51
C PHE A 181 -22.05 16.84 11.35
N GLN A 182 -23.11 16.06 11.41
CA GLN A 182 -24.14 16.05 10.36
C GLN A 182 -24.63 17.46 10.02
N GLY A 183 -24.51 17.88 8.76
CA GLY A 183 -24.87 19.22 8.28
C GLY A 183 -23.82 20.30 8.60
N ARG A 184 -22.68 19.95 9.20
CA ARG A 184 -21.59 20.87 9.58
C ARG A 184 -20.23 20.40 9.05
N GLN A 185 -20.20 20.04 7.77
CA GLN A 185 -19.02 19.42 7.15
C GLN A 185 -17.78 20.30 7.18
N ASP A 186 -17.93 21.62 7.01
CA ASP A 186 -16.81 22.56 7.10
C ASP A 186 -16.22 22.68 8.50
N GLU A 187 -17.06 22.63 9.54
CA GLU A 187 -16.57 22.59 10.93
C GLU A 187 -15.81 21.28 11.22
N TYR A 188 -16.25 20.17 10.61
CA TYR A 188 -15.51 18.92 10.71
C TYR A 188 -14.13 18.99 10.03
N VAL A 189 -14.06 19.62 8.86
CA VAL A 189 -12.77 19.84 8.17
C VAL A 189 -11.84 20.71 9.03
N ASP A 190 -12.37 21.75 9.69
CA ASP A 190 -11.57 22.55 10.63
C ASP A 190 -11.03 21.70 11.79
N ALA A 191 -11.86 20.82 12.35
CA ALA A 191 -11.44 19.90 13.40
C ALA A 191 -10.35 18.92 12.91
N VAL A 192 -10.55 18.32 11.73
CA VAL A 192 -9.55 17.44 11.09
C VAL A 192 -8.19 18.13 10.94
N CYS A 193 -8.19 19.37 10.45
CA CYS A 193 -6.97 20.18 10.33
C CYS A 193 -6.35 20.49 11.71
N ALA A 194 -7.16 20.81 12.71
CA ALA A 194 -6.69 21.15 14.05
C ALA A 194 -6.07 19.96 14.81
N TRP A 195 -6.42 18.71 14.49
CA TRP A 195 -5.88 17.50 15.12
C TRP A 195 -4.48 17.13 14.61
N MET A 196 -4.12 17.48 13.38
CA MET A 196 -2.86 17.08 12.74
C MET A 196 -1.60 17.46 13.56
N PRO A 197 -1.47 18.68 14.13
CA PRO A 197 -0.28 19.04 14.89
C PRO A 197 -0.05 18.16 16.11
N GLN A 198 -1.10 17.67 16.76
CA GLN A 198 -0.97 16.75 17.88
C GLN A 198 -0.52 15.38 17.40
N LEU A 199 -1.16 14.82 16.38
CA LEU A 199 -0.80 13.51 15.81
C LEU A 199 0.65 13.48 15.30
N GLN A 200 1.10 14.59 14.70
CA GLN A 200 2.49 14.73 14.25
C GLN A 200 3.47 14.79 15.43
N ARG A 201 3.21 15.59 16.46
CA ARG A 201 4.06 15.66 17.65
C ARG A 201 4.22 14.33 18.37
N GLU A 202 3.19 13.48 18.31
CA GLU A 202 3.24 12.10 18.83
C GLU A 202 3.94 11.11 17.89
N GLY A 203 4.41 11.54 16.70
CA GLY A 203 5.05 10.68 15.71
C GLY A 203 4.12 9.66 15.08
N LEU A 204 2.82 9.95 15.06
CA LEU A 204 1.80 8.98 14.64
C LEU A 204 1.52 8.98 13.13
N ILE A 205 1.93 10.02 12.39
CA ILE A 205 1.59 10.20 10.98
C ILE A 205 2.82 10.47 10.13
N ASP A 206 2.93 9.74 9.03
CA ASP A 206 3.95 9.92 7.99
C ASP A 206 3.41 10.68 6.79
N ALA A 207 2.08 10.62 6.56
CA ALA A 207 1.38 11.29 5.48
C ALA A 207 -0.05 11.65 5.89
N VAL A 208 -0.68 12.51 5.11
CA VAL A 208 -2.10 12.88 5.26
C VAL A 208 -2.84 12.46 4.00
N ASP A 209 -4.05 11.92 4.18
CA ASP A 209 -4.92 11.46 3.10
C ASP A 209 -6.32 12.06 3.25
N ALA A 210 -7.07 12.11 2.17
CA ALA A 210 -8.46 12.53 2.15
C ALA A 210 -9.27 11.73 1.12
N PHE A 211 -10.57 11.65 1.29
CA PHE A 211 -11.51 11.07 0.33
C PHE A 211 -12.23 12.19 -0.41
N CYS A 212 -11.73 12.53 -1.60
CA CYS A 212 -12.28 13.58 -2.45
C CYS A 212 -13.28 12.97 -3.44
N GLU A 213 -14.55 12.99 -3.05
CA GLU A 213 -15.64 12.39 -3.81
C GLU A 213 -16.98 13.09 -3.54
N GLY A 214 -17.94 12.88 -4.44
CA GLY A 214 -19.28 13.43 -4.29
C GLY A 214 -20.01 13.02 -2.98
N ILE A 215 -19.68 11.86 -2.44
CA ILE A 215 -20.18 11.36 -1.14
C ILE A 215 -19.19 11.60 0.01
N GLY A 216 -18.00 12.09 -0.29
CA GLY A 216 -16.93 12.41 0.65
C GLY A 216 -16.75 13.92 0.84
N PHE A 217 -15.54 14.39 0.61
CA PHE A 217 -15.16 15.80 0.74
C PHE A 217 -14.96 16.44 -0.63
N THR A 218 -15.36 17.71 -0.75
CA THR A 218 -15.18 18.49 -1.97
C THR A 218 -13.71 18.83 -2.22
N PRO A 219 -13.30 19.17 -3.46
CA PRO A 219 -11.95 19.65 -3.74
C PRO A 219 -11.54 20.85 -2.88
N ALA A 220 -12.47 21.78 -2.61
CA ALA A 220 -12.20 22.94 -1.75
C ALA A 220 -11.91 22.54 -0.29
N GLN A 221 -12.63 21.57 0.25
CA GLN A 221 -12.40 21.01 1.58
C GLN A 221 -11.10 20.21 1.64
N THR A 222 -10.83 19.39 0.63
CA THR A 222 -9.58 18.64 0.48
C THR A 222 -8.38 19.58 0.43
N ARG A 223 -8.48 20.70 -0.29
CA ARG A 223 -7.44 21.75 -0.35
C ARG A 223 -7.09 22.26 1.05
N ARG A 224 -8.08 22.53 1.90
CA ARG A 224 -7.85 22.99 3.28
C ARG A 224 -7.07 21.95 4.10
N VAL A 225 -7.41 20.66 3.96
CA VAL A 225 -6.72 19.55 4.61
C VAL A 225 -5.25 19.49 4.14
N PHE A 226 -5.01 19.63 2.83
CA PHE A 226 -3.66 19.59 2.26
C PHE A 226 -2.83 20.84 2.58
N GLU A 227 -3.42 22.01 2.68
CA GLU A 227 -2.76 23.21 3.17
C GLU A 227 -2.30 23.06 4.63
N ALA A 228 -3.13 22.48 5.49
CA ALA A 228 -2.77 22.16 6.86
C ALA A 228 -1.60 21.16 6.91
N ALA A 229 -1.66 20.08 6.12
CA ALA A 229 -0.57 19.11 5.99
C ALA A 229 0.74 19.76 5.52
N ARG A 230 0.68 20.59 4.47
CA ARG A 230 1.84 21.32 3.94
C ARG A 230 2.48 22.25 4.96
N THR A 231 1.67 22.92 5.80
CA THR A 231 2.20 23.80 6.86
C THR A 231 3.01 23.01 7.89
N LEU A 232 2.71 21.72 8.04
CA LEU A 232 3.43 20.80 8.93
C LEU A 232 4.56 20.04 8.23
N GLY A 233 4.79 20.27 6.93
CA GLY A 233 5.76 19.53 6.13
C GLY A 233 5.40 18.04 5.91
N LEU A 234 4.12 17.69 6.05
CA LEU A 234 3.64 16.34 5.82
C LEU A 234 3.30 16.13 4.34
N PRO A 235 3.75 15.03 3.72
CA PRO A 235 3.32 14.67 2.38
C PRO A 235 1.84 14.28 2.37
N VAL A 236 1.22 14.37 1.20
CA VAL A 236 -0.19 14.07 1.01
C VAL A 236 -0.40 12.90 0.04
N LYS A 237 -1.54 12.24 0.17
CA LYS A 237 -2.09 11.22 -0.72
C LYS A 237 -3.58 11.52 -0.92
N LEU A 238 -4.24 10.88 -1.88
CA LEU A 238 -5.66 11.13 -2.13
C LEU A 238 -6.38 9.89 -2.62
N HIS A 239 -7.50 9.53 -1.98
CA HIS A 239 -8.55 8.74 -2.63
C HIS A 239 -9.28 9.66 -3.61
N ALA A 240 -9.19 9.37 -4.89
CA ALA A 240 -9.65 10.26 -5.94
C ALA A 240 -10.29 9.52 -7.11
N GLU A 241 -11.28 10.14 -7.71
CA GLU A 241 -11.91 9.67 -8.95
C GLU A 241 -12.33 8.20 -8.89
N GLN A 242 -12.77 7.72 -7.72
CA GLN A 242 -13.27 6.36 -7.53
C GLN A 242 -14.69 6.19 -8.07
N LEU A 243 -15.57 7.17 -7.80
CA LEU A 243 -16.99 7.11 -8.13
C LEU A 243 -17.40 8.18 -9.14
N SER A 244 -16.60 9.25 -9.24
CA SER A 244 -16.85 10.41 -10.09
C SER A 244 -15.56 11.18 -10.34
N ASP A 245 -15.51 11.97 -11.42
CA ASP A 245 -14.42 12.93 -11.64
C ASP A 245 -14.73 14.23 -10.86
N GLN A 246 -13.97 14.48 -9.81
CA GLN A 246 -14.06 15.69 -9.00
C GLN A 246 -12.90 16.66 -9.23
N GLY A 247 -11.92 16.31 -10.09
CA GLY A 247 -10.69 17.05 -10.25
C GLY A 247 -9.75 16.95 -9.03
N GLY A 248 -9.95 15.96 -8.18
CA GLY A 248 -9.15 15.70 -7.00
C GLY A 248 -7.71 15.36 -7.32
N THR A 249 -7.47 14.59 -8.39
CA THR A 249 -6.12 14.24 -8.85
C THR A 249 -5.33 15.46 -9.24
N GLN A 250 -5.91 16.40 -10.01
CA GLN A 250 -5.24 17.64 -10.39
C GLN A 250 -4.86 18.44 -9.14
N LEU A 251 -5.81 18.56 -8.20
CA LEU A 251 -5.56 19.20 -6.91
C LEU A 251 -4.41 18.53 -6.15
N ALA A 252 -4.42 17.22 -6.02
CA ALA A 252 -3.36 16.49 -5.31
C ALA A 252 -1.98 16.70 -5.96
N CYS A 253 -1.93 16.72 -7.28
CA CYS A 253 -0.70 17.00 -8.04
C CYS A 253 -0.15 18.41 -7.78
N GLU A 254 -1.00 19.44 -7.55
CA GLU A 254 -0.56 20.80 -7.16
C GLU A 254 0.19 20.78 -5.80
N PHE A 255 -0.12 19.81 -4.93
CA PHE A 255 0.54 19.64 -3.64
C PHE A 255 1.72 18.66 -3.68
N GLY A 256 2.05 18.10 -4.85
CA GLY A 256 3.11 17.11 -5.00
C GLY A 256 2.78 15.82 -4.26
N ALA A 257 1.54 15.35 -4.35
CA ALA A 257 1.09 14.16 -3.67
C ALA A 257 1.96 12.94 -4.00
N LEU A 258 2.16 12.06 -3.02
CA LEU A 258 2.88 10.80 -3.21
C LEU A 258 2.12 9.88 -4.16
N SER A 259 0.80 9.78 -3.98
CA SER A 259 -0.09 9.03 -4.85
C SER A 259 -1.50 9.57 -4.91
N CYS A 260 -2.21 9.23 -5.99
CA CYS A 260 -3.66 9.29 -6.10
C CYS A 260 -4.15 7.86 -6.31
N ASP A 261 -5.15 7.46 -5.53
CA ASP A 261 -5.54 6.08 -5.35
C ASP A 261 -6.97 5.87 -5.87
N HIS A 262 -7.30 4.72 -6.46
CA HIS A 262 -8.51 4.31 -7.20
C HIS A 262 -8.47 4.68 -8.69
N LEU A 263 -8.94 5.88 -9.10
CA LEU A 263 -8.77 6.47 -10.43
C LEU A 263 -9.67 5.88 -11.55
N GLU A 264 -10.76 5.19 -11.20
CA GLU A 264 -11.70 4.63 -12.19
C GLU A 264 -12.31 5.70 -13.08
N TYR A 265 -12.54 6.91 -12.54
CA TYR A 265 -13.14 8.05 -13.25
C TYR A 265 -12.13 9.13 -13.64
N LEU A 266 -10.82 8.81 -13.61
CA LEU A 266 -9.77 9.76 -13.95
C LEU A 266 -9.92 10.31 -15.37
N SER A 267 -9.92 11.65 -15.51
CA SER A 267 -9.94 12.35 -16.78
C SER A 267 -8.59 12.38 -17.49
N PRO A 268 -8.56 12.66 -18.81
CA PRO A 268 -7.30 12.88 -19.53
C PRO A 268 -6.42 13.98 -18.91
N GLU A 269 -7.02 15.02 -18.39
CA GLU A 269 -6.33 16.13 -17.69
C GLU A 269 -5.70 15.64 -16.39
N GLY A 270 -6.36 14.72 -15.67
CA GLY A 270 -5.81 14.06 -14.48
C GLY A 270 -4.59 13.19 -14.83
N VAL A 271 -4.62 12.46 -15.95
CA VAL A 271 -3.46 11.69 -16.44
C VAL A 271 -2.27 12.60 -16.71
N GLN A 272 -2.50 13.74 -17.38
CA GLN A 272 -1.45 14.72 -17.66
C GLN A 272 -0.88 15.34 -16.36
N ALA A 273 -1.72 15.61 -15.37
CA ALA A 273 -1.30 16.12 -14.07
C ALA A 273 -0.41 15.10 -13.33
N LEU A 274 -0.79 13.82 -13.31
CA LEU A 274 0.03 12.75 -12.73
C LEU A 274 1.40 12.63 -13.42
N ALA A 275 1.42 12.66 -14.76
CA ALA A 275 2.66 12.58 -15.53
C ALA A 275 3.59 13.78 -15.24
N ALA A 276 3.04 14.98 -15.18
CA ALA A 276 3.81 16.22 -14.95
C ALA A 276 4.37 16.31 -13.52
N SER A 277 3.59 15.89 -12.51
CA SER A 277 4.00 15.93 -11.09
C SER A 277 4.87 14.75 -10.69
N GLY A 278 4.80 13.64 -11.41
CA GLY A 278 5.43 12.38 -11.04
C GLY A 278 4.73 11.67 -9.87
N THR A 279 3.52 12.07 -9.54
CA THR A 279 2.65 11.39 -8.56
C THR A 279 2.32 9.97 -9.02
N VAL A 280 2.28 9.02 -8.11
CA VAL A 280 1.99 7.61 -8.42
C VAL A 280 0.48 7.40 -8.58
N ALA A 281 0.06 6.65 -9.59
CA ALA A 281 -1.30 6.14 -9.72
C ALA A 281 -1.40 4.80 -8.99
N THR A 282 -2.11 4.73 -7.86
CA THR A 282 -2.30 3.47 -7.12
C THR A 282 -3.65 2.87 -7.48
N LEU A 283 -3.63 1.72 -8.15
CA LEU A 283 -4.84 1.03 -8.59
C LEU A 283 -5.20 -0.10 -7.62
N LEU A 284 -6.51 -0.29 -7.40
CA LEU A 284 -7.07 -1.11 -6.33
C LEU A 284 -8.01 -2.20 -6.87
N PRO A 285 -7.46 -3.24 -7.52
CA PRO A 285 -8.26 -4.24 -8.22
C PRO A 285 -9.20 -5.03 -7.30
N GLY A 286 -8.87 -5.15 -6.00
CA GLY A 286 -9.72 -5.79 -5.01
C GLY A 286 -11.03 -5.03 -4.77
N ALA A 287 -10.96 -3.69 -4.65
CA ALA A 287 -12.13 -2.83 -4.51
C ALA A 287 -12.98 -2.86 -5.77
N TYR A 288 -12.35 -2.70 -6.95
CA TYR A 288 -13.02 -2.80 -8.25
C TYR A 288 -13.83 -4.10 -8.38
N TYR A 289 -13.22 -5.23 -8.06
CA TYR A 289 -13.88 -6.55 -8.11
C TYR A 289 -15.03 -6.66 -7.10
N PHE A 290 -14.78 -6.33 -5.84
CA PHE A 290 -15.74 -6.55 -4.77
C PHE A 290 -16.98 -5.65 -4.87
N LEU A 291 -16.80 -4.43 -5.38
CA LEU A 291 -17.88 -3.49 -5.70
C LEU A 291 -18.59 -3.81 -7.01
N ARG A 292 -18.03 -4.71 -7.82
CA ARG A 292 -18.52 -5.04 -9.18
C ARG A 292 -18.53 -3.80 -10.08
N GLU A 293 -17.48 -3.00 -9.96
CA GLU A 293 -17.31 -1.82 -10.80
C GLU A 293 -17.24 -2.21 -12.30
N THR A 294 -17.65 -1.30 -13.15
CA THR A 294 -17.69 -1.51 -14.59
C THR A 294 -16.78 -0.55 -15.36
N LYS A 295 -16.47 0.60 -14.77
CA LYS A 295 -15.55 1.57 -15.37
C LYS A 295 -14.12 1.29 -14.91
N LEU A 296 -13.26 1.00 -15.89
CA LEU A 296 -11.84 0.72 -15.64
C LEU A 296 -11.05 2.02 -15.48
N PRO A 297 -10.04 2.03 -14.60
CA PRO A 297 -9.05 3.10 -14.60
C PRO A 297 -8.34 3.16 -15.98
N PRO A 298 -7.91 4.34 -16.45
CA PRO A 298 -7.38 4.53 -17.82
C PRO A 298 -5.92 4.05 -17.95
N VAL A 299 -5.68 2.76 -17.70
CA VAL A 299 -4.33 2.15 -17.64
C VAL A 299 -3.51 2.39 -18.90
N ALA A 300 -4.15 2.31 -20.08
CA ALA A 300 -3.46 2.55 -21.35
C ALA A 300 -2.89 3.98 -21.40
N ALA A 301 -3.72 4.97 -21.03
CA ALA A 301 -3.29 6.37 -21.02
C ALA A 301 -2.23 6.64 -19.94
N LEU A 302 -2.35 6.04 -18.75
CA LEU A 302 -1.33 6.14 -17.69
C LEU A 302 0.01 5.57 -18.16
N ARG A 303 -0.01 4.40 -18.83
CA ARG A 303 1.19 3.77 -19.39
C ARG A 303 1.83 4.63 -20.48
N GLU A 304 1.03 5.13 -21.44
CA GLU A 304 1.52 5.99 -22.52
C GLU A 304 2.11 7.30 -22.00
N ALA A 305 1.53 7.87 -20.96
CA ALA A 305 2.03 9.07 -20.31
C ALA A 305 3.24 8.81 -19.38
N GLY A 306 3.66 7.55 -19.19
CA GLY A 306 4.79 7.19 -18.33
C GLY A 306 4.50 7.37 -16.84
N VAL A 307 3.24 7.40 -16.41
CA VAL A 307 2.85 7.50 -15.01
C VAL A 307 3.21 6.20 -14.29
N PRO A 308 3.93 6.24 -13.15
CA PRO A 308 4.20 5.05 -12.37
C PRO A 308 2.89 4.50 -11.75
N ILE A 309 2.62 3.22 -11.99
CA ILE A 309 1.40 2.55 -11.50
C ILE A 309 1.76 1.63 -10.33
N ALA A 310 1.23 1.90 -9.14
CA ALA A 310 1.27 1.00 -8.00
C ALA A 310 -0.01 0.15 -7.93
N ILE A 311 0.10 -1.01 -7.27
CA ILE A 311 -1.02 -1.93 -7.01
C ILE A 311 -1.06 -2.19 -5.51
N SER A 312 -2.24 -2.16 -4.91
CA SER A 312 -2.42 -2.42 -3.49
C SER A 312 -3.72 -3.14 -3.20
N THR A 313 -3.86 -3.65 -1.98
CA THR A 313 -5.04 -4.43 -1.58
C THR A 313 -6.26 -3.54 -1.30
N ASP A 314 -6.04 -2.32 -0.87
CA ASP A 314 -7.10 -1.50 -0.25
C ASP A 314 -7.80 -2.24 0.89
N HIS A 315 -7.05 -3.08 1.64
CA HIS A 315 -7.72 -3.90 2.64
C HIS A 315 -8.57 -3.06 3.59
N ASN A 316 -9.86 -3.24 3.51
CA ASN A 316 -10.85 -2.61 4.37
C ASN A 316 -12.09 -3.51 4.52
N PRO A 317 -12.91 -3.35 5.58
CA PRO A 317 -14.05 -4.25 5.80
C PRO A 317 -15.22 -4.04 4.84
N GLY A 318 -15.28 -2.93 4.12
CA GLY A 318 -16.43 -2.49 3.34
C GLY A 318 -16.38 -2.84 1.87
N THR A 319 -15.29 -2.50 1.24
CA THR A 319 -15.15 -2.48 -0.21
C THR A 319 -14.02 -3.38 -0.74
N SER A 320 -13.09 -3.80 0.12
CA SER A 320 -11.97 -4.67 -0.28
C SER A 320 -11.50 -5.55 0.88
N PRO A 321 -12.27 -6.57 1.30
CA PRO A 321 -11.91 -7.43 2.44
C PRO A 321 -10.86 -8.48 2.07
N THR A 322 -9.98 -8.20 1.12
CA THR A 322 -8.88 -9.08 0.71
C THR A 322 -7.63 -8.84 1.56
N LEU A 323 -6.85 -9.89 1.81
CA LEU A 323 -5.56 -9.86 2.48
C LEU A 323 -4.50 -10.57 1.63
N SER A 324 -4.68 -10.59 0.31
CA SER A 324 -3.76 -11.23 -0.62
C SER A 324 -3.23 -10.22 -1.65
N LEU A 325 -1.96 -9.84 -1.50
CA LEU A 325 -1.29 -8.98 -2.48
C LEU A 325 -0.92 -9.79 -3.75
N LEU A 326 -0.67 -11.10 -3.63
CA LEU A 326 -0.48 -11.99 -4.77
C LEU A 326 -1.74 -12.08 -5.64
N LEU A 327 -2.93 -12.12 -5.04
CA LEU A 327 -4.18 -12.07 -5.79
C LEU A 327 -4.34 -10.73 -6.53
N MET A 328 -3.87 -9.63 -5.92
CA MET A 328 -3.90 -8.31 -6.59
C MET A 328 -3.03 -8.27 -7.84
N LEU A 329 -1.89 -8.97 -7.86
CA LEU A 329 -1.07 -9.12 -9.07
C LEU A 329 -1.86 -9.78 -10.20
N ASN A 330 -2.55 -10.88 -9.92
CA ASN A 330 -3.38 -11.56 -10.91
C ASN A 330 -4.53 -10.67 -11.40
N MET A 331 -5.26 -10.03 -10.49
CA MET A 331 -6.37 -9.13 -10.82
C MET A 331 -5.91 -7.91 -11.62
N ALA A 332 -4.76 -7.33 -11.32
CA ALA A 332 -4.19 -6.23 -12.09
C ALA A 332 -3.91 -6.66 -13.55
N CYS A 333 -3.40 -7.87 -13.76
CA CYS A 333 -3.18 -8.41 -15.10
C CYS A 333 -4.50 -8.74 -15.82
N THR A 334 -5.42 -9.41 -15.13
CA THR A 334 -6.65 -9.93 -15.77
C THR A 334 -7.72 -8.85 -15.97
N LEU A 335 -7.92 -7.96 -15.00
CA LEU A 335 -8.94 -6.91 -15.05
C LEU A 335 -8.39 -5.62 -15.70
N PHE A 336 -7.20 -5.18 -15.30
CA PHE A 336 -6.65 -3.89 -15.69
C PHE A 336 -5.64 -3.97 -16.86
N ARG A 337 -5.31 -5.19 -17.32
CA ARG A 337 -4.40 -5.42 -18.46
C ARG A 337 -2.99 -4.89 -18.24
N LEU A 338 -2.50 -4.91 -16.99
CA LEU A 338 -1.08 -4.77 -16.74
C LEU A 338 -0.32 -6.03 -17.19
N THR A 339 0.93 -5.85 -17.62
CA THR A 339 1.83 -6.99 -17.77
C THR A 339 2.25 -7.52 -16.41
N PRO A 340 2.67 -8.79 -16.27
CA PRO A 340 3.18 -9.31 -15.00
C PRO A 340 4.36 -8.51 -14.43
N GLU A 341 5.23 -7.95 -15.29
CA GLU A 341 6.32 -7.09 -14.83
C GLU A 341 5.80 -5.76 -14.27
N GLU A 342 4.86 -5.11 -14.97
CA GLU A 342 4.23 -3.88 -14.47
C GLU A 342 3.55 -4.13 -13.12
N ALA A 343 2.83 -5.25 -12.98
CA ALA A 343 2.19 -5.62 -11.73
C ALA A 343 3.20 -5.84 -10.60
N LEU A 344 4.30 -6.55 -10.84
CA LEU A 344 5.34 -6.75 -9.83
C LEU A 344 6.05 -5.44 -9.47
N ARG A 345 6.37 -4.57 -10.44
CA ARG A 345 6.86 -3.21 -10.18
C ARG A 345 5.84 -2.40 -9.38
N GLY A 346 4.56 -2.62 -9.63
CA GLY A 346 3.44 -1.99 -8.94
C GLY A 346 3.38 -2.30 -7.44
N VAL A 347 3.75 -3.51 -7.02
CA VAL A 347 3.78 -3.92 -5.61
C VAL A 347 5.19 -3.88 -4.99
N THR A 348 6.14 -3.24 -5.67
CA THR A 348 7.54 -3.11 -5.20
C THR A 348 8.04 -1.69 -5.41
N GLN A 349 8.62 -1.39 -6.56
CA GLN A 349 9.27 -0.11 -6.88
C GLN A 349 8.29 1.07 -6.85
N HIS A 350 7.12 0.93 -7.49
CA HIS A 350 6.15 2.01 -7.56
C HIS A 350 5.38 2.16 -6.24
N ALA A 351 5.11 1.05 -5.54
CA ALA A 351 4.54 1.09 -4.19
C ALA A 351 5.48 1.76 -3.19
N ALA A 352 6.80 1.51 -3.26
CA ALA A 352 7.78 2.23 -2.45
C ALA A 352 7.71 3.75 -2.70
N ARG A 353 7.66 4.16 -3.98
CA ARG A 353 7.52 5.56 -4.39
C ARG A 353 6.22 6.18 -3.88
N ALA A 354 5.09 5.43 -3.94
CA ALA A 354 3.79 5.87 -3.40
C ALA A 354 3.79 6.08 -1.88
N LEU A 355 4.83 5.60 -1.19
CA LEU A 355 5.07 5.81 0.25
C LEU A 355 6.20 6.81 0.54
N GLY A 356 6.80 7.42 -0.49
CA GLY A 356 7.94 8.31 -0.35
C GLY A 356 9.22 7.59 0.10
N LEU A 357 9.35 6.28 -0.21
CA LEU A 357 10.50 5.47 0.15
C LEU A 357 11.42 5.27 -1.07
N ALA A 358 12.70 5.62 -0.92
CA ALA A 358 13.71 5.50 -1.98
C ALA A 358 14.70 4.35 -1.74
N ASP A 359 14.66 3.74 -0.55
CA ASP A 359 15.64 2.77 -0.06
C ASP A 359 15.26 1.30 -0.32
N ARG A 360 14.20 1.03 -1.06
CA ARG A 360 13.65 -0.32 -1.30
C ARG A 360 12.87 -0.45 -2.61
N GLY A 361 12.28 -1.63 -2.87
CA GLY A 361 11.45 -1.91 -4.05
C GLY A 361 12.24 -2.38 -5.28
N ARG A 362 13.58 -2.44 -5.17
CA ARG A 362 14.51 -3.03 -6.16
C ARG A 362 15.63 -3.76 -5.41
N LEU A 363 16.33 -4.67 -6.11
CA LEU A 363 17.55 -5.28 -5.59
C LEU A 363 18.74 -4.52 -6.18
N ALA A 364 19.32 -3.61 -5.42
CA ALA A 364 20.50 -2.87 -5.81
C ALA A 364 21.39 -2.57 -4.60
N PRO A 365 22.72 -2.43 -4.79
CA PRO A 365 23.62 -2.10 -3.68
C PRO A 365 23.21 -0.82 -2.96
N GLY A 366 23.31 -0.85 -1.62
CA GLY A 366 22.93 0.26 -0.75
C GLY A 366 21.44 0.31 -0.37
N LEU A 367 20.57 -0.41 -1.08
CA LEU A 367 19.16 -0.50 -0.73
C LEU A 367 18.95 -1.48 0.43
N ARG A 368 17.78 -1.38 1.05
CA ARG A 368 17.38 -2.24 2.15
C ARG A 368 17.28 -3.69 1.70
N ALA A 369 17.78 -4.60 2.52
CA ALA A 369 17.75 -6.03 2.25
C ALA A 369 16.38 -6.63 2.62
N ASP A 370 15.35 -6.19 1.89
CA ASP A 370 13.98 -6.68 1.95
C ASP A 370 13.70 -7.42 0.64
N PHE A 371 13.58 -8.76 0.70
CA PHE A 371 13.37 -9.58 -0.50
C PHE A 371 12.66 -10.89 -0.21
N CYS A 372 12.13 -11.51 -1.27
CA CYS A 372 11.42 -12.77 -1.22
C CYS A 372 12.08 -13.81 -2.13
N VAL A 373 12.11 -15.05 -1.66
CA VAL A 373 12.52 -16.24 -2.40
C VAL A 373 11.28 -17.05 -2.73
N TRP A 374 11.07 -17.34 -4.02
CA TRP A 374 9.85 -17.96 -4.53
C TRP A 374 10.13 -19.34 -5.13
N ASP A 375 9.23 -20.28 -4.91
CA ASP A 375 9.18 -21.60 -5.55
C ASP A 375 8.46 -21.50 -6.91
N VAL A 376 9.08 -20.80 -7.85
CA VAL A 376 8.64 -20.60 -9.23
C VAL A 376 9.82 -20.62 -10.18
N GLU A 377 9.59 -20.83 -11.47
CA GLU A 377 10.65 -20.80 -12.49
C GLU A 377 10.88 -19.38 -13.05
N HIS A 378 9.84 -18.53 -13.05
CA HIS A 378 9.92 -17.18 -13.55
C HIS A 378 8.94 -16.26 -12.76
N PRO A 379 9.26 -14.97 -12.52
CA PRO A 379 8.42 -14.08 -11.72
C PRO A 379 7.02 -13.81 -12.30
N ASN A 380 6.79 -14.05 -13.61
CA ASN A 380 5.46 -13.95 -14.19
C ASN A 380 4.45 -14.94 -13.58
N GLU A 381 4.91 -16.04 -13.00
CA GLU A 381 4.05 -17.02 -12.34
C GLU A 381 3.38 -16.45 -11.09
N LEU A 382 3.96 -15.42 -10.45
CA LEU A 382 3.34 -14.73 -9.31
C LEU A 382 2.02 -14.06 -9.69
N SER A 383 1.88 -13.61 -10.94
CA SER A 383 0.64 -13.05 -11.47
C SER A 383 -0.24 -14.08 -12.18
N TYR A 384 0.34 -15.19 -12.66
CA TYR A 384 -0.38 -16.21 -13.40
C TYR A 384 -1.25 -17.08 -12.50
N TYR A 385 -0.68 -17.60 -11.41
CA TYR A 385 -1.43 -18.42 -10.47
C TYR A 385 -2.22 -17.55 -9.47
N PHE A 386 -3.49 -17.82 -9.32
CA PHE A 386 -4.32 -17.22 -8.28
C PHE A 386 -4.77 -18.31 -7.29
N GLY A 387 -4.69 -18.01 -5.99
CA GLY A 387 -4.96 -18.98 -4.92
C GLY A 387 -3.77 -19.88 -4.55
N ARG A 388 -2.58 -19.67 -5.15
CA ARG A 388 -1.31 -20.29 -4.74
C ARG A 388 -0.43 -19.26 -4.07
N ASN A 389 0.17 -19.61 -2.94
CA ASN A 389 1.26 -18.86 -2.34
C ASN A 389 2.57 -19.66 -2.52
N PRO A 390 3.44 -19.26 -3.46
CA PRO A 390 4.71 -19.92 -3.72
C PRO A 390 5.86 -19.37 -2.86
N LEU A 391 5.60 -18.56 -1.83
CA LEU A 391 6.65 -18.00 -0.97
C LEU A 391 7.40 -19.13 -0.26
N ARG A 392 8.71 -19.20 -0.50
CA ARG A 392 9.61 -20.14 0.16
C ARG A 392 10.28 -19.50 1.38
N GLN A 393 10.73 -18.28 1.23
CA GLN A 393 11.40 -17.52 2.29
C GLN A 393 11.15 -16.03 2.12
N ARG A 394 11.03 -15.34 3.22
CA ARG A 394 10.99 -13.88 3.29
C ARG A 394 12.18 -13.38 4.07
N VAL A 395 12.86 -12.38 3.54
CA VAL A 395 13.95 -11.68 4.21
C VAL A 395 13.52 -10.23 4.43
N TRP A 396 13.61 -9.78 5.68
CA TRP A 396 13.27 -8.43 6.09
C TRP A 396 14.41 -7.82 6.91
N GLY A 397 14.98 -6.71 6.41
CA GLY A 397 16.16 -6.10 7.02
C GLY A 397 17.34 -7.07 7.10
N GLY A 398 17.56 -7.86 6.04
CA GLY A 398 18.66 -8.81 5.94
C GLY A 398 18.50 -10.10 6.77
N LYS A 399 17.36 -10.29 7.45
CA LYS A 399 17.11 -11.45 8.31
C LYS A 399 15.95 -12.28 7.75
N LEU A 400 16.10 -13.60 7.83
CA LEU A 400 14.98 -14.54 7.59
C LEU A 400 13.86 -14.27 8.60
N SER A 401 12.63 -14.20 8.12
CA SER A 401 11.47 -13.85 8.94
C SER A 401 10.20 -14.59 8.51
#